data_b0711959aa6823aaedfbea7bb69d15de
#
_entry.id   b0711959aa6823aaedfbea7bb69d15de
#
_cell.length_a   1.000
_cell.length_b   1.000
_cell.length_c   1.000
_cell.angle_alpha   90.00
_cell.angle_beta   90.00
_cell.angle_gamma   90.00
#
_symmetry.space_group_name_H-M   'P 1'
#
loop_
_entity.id
_entity.type
_entity.pdbx_description
1 polymer ?
#
loop_
_entity_poly.entity_id
_entity_poly.type
_entity_poly.pdbx_seq_one_letter_code
_entity_poly.pdbx_strand_id
1 'polypeptide(L)'
;MIKTVVIAGTPVDTKMGVEYLEKRSAEYCTPVCKPIYRPAAEDCDAQVRFQYSDYENKRRRMDEIFDPAIEEGIEDFFIYCNSLSGAFDFEPYAAEKGVKVYTPLQIYRNLGKRFSRVGVIAANNLSTYNIEKALMETNPDIYVIGSGNMAIVSAIEAGLPPEEIVEKCGVAHFIKYIEACGCEVLILGCTHFPYLREVVDKICSIPVIDPADEMFSAMTGLR
;
A
#
# COMPACT_ATOMS: atom_id res chain seq x y z
N MET A 1 -13.44 -6.93 -19.29
CA MET A 1 -13.84 -6.26 -18.03
C MET A 1 -13.11 -6.98 -16.91
N ILE A 2 -12.24 -6.27 -16.17
CA ILE A 2 -11.40 -6.85 -15.12
C ILE A 2 -12.26 -7.09 -13.88
N LYS A 3 -12.34 -8.35 -13.44
CA LYS A 3 -12.93 -8.71 -12.14
C LYS A 3 -11.80 -8.82 -11.13
N THR A 4 -11.88 -8.10 -10.03
CA THR A 4 -10.80 -8.10 -9.03
C THR A 4 -11.34 -8.18 -7.61
N VAL A 5 -10.58 -8.83 -6.74
CA VAL A 5 -10.76 -8.79 -5.29
C VAL A 5 -9.81 -7.75 -4.72
N VAL A 6 -10.31 -6.89 -3.86
CA VAL A 6 -9.50 -6.00 -3.01
C VAL A 6 -9.31 -6.65 -1.66
N ILE A 7 -8.06 -6.83 -1.29
CA ILE A 7 -7.64 -7.37 0.01
C ILE A 7 -6.81 -6.31 0.72
N ALA A 8 -7.21 -5.95 1.93
CA ALA A 8 -6.41 -5.12 2.81
C ALA A 8 -6.41 -5.67 4.24
N GLY A 9 -5.74 -4.98 5.15
CA GLY A 9 -5.55 -5.45 6.52
C GLY A 9 -6.85 -5.53 7.31
N THR A 10 -7.63 -4.47 7.26
CA THR A 10 -8.86 -4.28 8.02
C THR A 10 -10.06 -3.98 7.12
N PRO A 11 -11.30 -4.02 7.67
CA PRO A 11 -12.49 -3.58 6.94
C PRO A 11 -12.39 -2.15 6.41
N VAL A 12 -11.81 -1.22 7.19
CA VAL A 12 -11.65 0.19 6.79
C VAL A 12 -10.72 0.32 5.58
N ASP A 13 -9.53 -0.25 5.66
CA ASP A 13 -8.54 -0.25 4.56
C ASP A 13 -9.12 -0.88 3.29
N THR A 14 -9.83 -2.00 3.44
CA THR A 14 -10.39 -2.73 2.30
C THR A 14 -11.46 -1.89 1.61
N LYS A 15 -12.30 -1.18 2.38
CA LYS A 15 -13.27 -0.25 1.83
C LYS A 15 -12.59 0.90 1.09
N MET A 16 -11.54 1.49 1.65
CA MET A 16 -10.75 2.53 0.98
C MET A 16 -10.16 2.03 -0.34
N GLY A 17 -9.67 0.79 -0.38
CA GLY A 17 -9.15 0.19 -1.61
C GLY A 17 -10.22 -0.05 -2.68
N VAL A 18 -11.43 -0.44 -2.29
CA VAL A 18 -12.57 -0.56 -3.21
C VAL A 18 -12.94 0.81 -3.78
N GLU A 19 -13.11 1.82 -2.92
CA GLU A 19 -13.43 3.20 -3.32
C GLU A 19 -12.33 3.79 -4.23
N TYR A 20 -11.06 3.50 -3.93
CA TYR A 20 -9.93 3.89 -4.77
C TYR A 20 -10.07 3.31 -6.19
N LEU A 21 -10.29 2.00 -6.32
CA LEU A 21 -10.43 1.36 -7.64
C LEU A 21 -11.66 1.85 -8.39
N GLU A 22 -12.80 2.05 -7.73
CA GLU A 22 -14.01 2.58 -8.35
C GLU A 22 -13.78 4.00 -8.89
N LYS A 23 -13.16 4.87 -8.10
CA LYS A 23 -12.80 6.23 -8.49
C LYS A 23 -11.86 6.25 -9.69
N ARG A 24 -10.74 5.50 -9.62
CA ARG A 24 -9.76 5.45 -10.71
C ARG A 24 -10.34 4.85 -11.98
N SER A 25 -11.17 3.80 -11.88
CA SER A 25 -11.87 3.23 -13.03
C SER A 25 -12.76 4.24 -13.73
N ALA A 26 -13.48 5.07 -12.98
CA ALA A 26 -14.32 6.12 -13.53
C ALA A 26 -13.49 7.23 -14.19
N GLU A 27 -12.39 7.67 -13.56
CA GLU A 27 -11.50 8.72 -14.07
C GLU A 27 -10.86 8.33 -15.41
N TYR A 28 -10.44 7.08 -15.54
CA TYR A 28 -9.75 6.59 -16.75
C TYR A 28 -10.64 5.82 -17.71
N CYS A 29 -11.94 5.79 -17.48
CA CYS A 29 -12.92 5.02 -18.28
C CYS A 29 -12.49 3.54 -18.47
N THR A 30 -11.86 2.97 -17.45
CA THR A 30 -11.30 1.61 -17.52
C THR A 30 -12.37 0.60 -17.12
N PRO A 31 -12.53 -0.51 -17.84
CA PRO A 31 -13.60 -1.48 -17.57
C PRO A 31 -13.25 -2.41 -16.39
N VAL A 32 -13.06 -1.85 -15.19
CA VAL A 32 -12.99 -2.65 -13.96
C VAL A 32 -14.41 -2.89 -13.46
N CYS A 33 -14.75 -4.15 -13.19
CA CYS A 33 -16.01 -4.50 -12.53
C CYS A 33 -15.98 -3.96 -11.09
N LYS A 34 -17.17 -3.85 -10.49
CA LYS A 34 -17.25 -3.51 -9.06
C LYS A 34 -16.31 -4.42 -8.27
N PRO A 35 -15.30 -3.87 -7.56
CA PRO A 35 -14.33 -4.67 -6.84
C PRO A 35 -14.99 -5.47 -5.71
N ILE A 36 -14.51 -6.70 -5.49
CA ILE A 36 -15.01 -7.54 -4.42
C ILE A 36 -14.20 -7.25 -3.15
N TYR A 37 -14.90 -6.91 -2.10
CA TYR A 37 -14.36 -6.57 -0.80
C TYR A 37 -14.02 -7.82 0.02
N ARG A 38 -12.75 -7.97 0.48
CA ARG A 38 -12.31 -9.09 1.33
C ARG A 38 -11.21 -8.63 2.31
N PRO A 39 -11.53 -8.25 3.55
CA PRO A 39 -10.52 -7.89 4.55
C PRO A 39 -9.78 -9.13 5.05
N ALA A 40 -8.47 -8.99 5.30
CA ALA A 40 -7.65 -10.07 5.84
C ALA A 40 -7.92 -10.32 7.33
N ALA A 41 -8.30 -9.28 8.08
CA ALA A 41 -8.61 -9.36 9.50
C ALA A 41 -9.89 -8.57 9.83
N GLU A 42 -10.46 -8.81 11.01
CA GLU A 42 -11.69 -8.19 11.49
C GLU A 42 -11.45 -6.76 12.01
N ASP A 43 -10.26 -6.52 12.57
CA ASP A 43 -9.83 -5.26 13.17
C ASP A 43 -8.30 -5.12 13.18
N CYS A 44 -7.79 -3.99 13.67
CA CYS A 44 -6.37 -3.70 13.74
C CYS A 44 -5.59 -4.67 14.63
N ASP A 45 -6.18 -5.13 15.75
CA ASP A 45 -5.52 -6.06 16.65
C ASP A 45 -5.41 -7.46 16.03
N ALA A 46 -6.45 -7.91 15.33
CA ALA A 46 -6.42 -9.14 14.55
C ALA A 46 -5.42 -9.06 13.41
N GLN A 47 -5.30 -7.90 12.75
CA GLN A 47 -4.27 -7.68 11.73
C GLN A 47 -2.86 -7.76 12.29
N VAL A 48 -2.61 -7.17 13.46
CA VAL A 48 -1.31 -7.27 14.13
C VAL A 48 -1.01 -8.73 14.48
N ARG A 49 -1.97 -9.45 15.07
CA ARG A 49 -1.80 -10.90 15.35
C ARG A 49 -1.49 -11.68 14.08
N PHE A 50 -2.17 -11.40 12.97
CA PHE A 50 -1.90 -12.02 11.68
C PHE A 50 -0.47 -11.75 11.21
N GLN A 51 0.02 -10.52 11.29
CA GLN A 51 1.38 -10.16 10.86
C GLN A 51 2.47 -10.96 11.60
N TYR A 52 2.26 -11.24 12.89
CA TYR A 52 3.20 -12.00 13.74
C TYR A 52 2.90 -13.50 13.83
N SER A 53 1.84 -14.00 13.20
CA SER A 53 1.55 -15.43 13.17
C SER A 53 2.54 -16.20 12.30
N ASP A 54 2.56 -17.52 12.42
CA ASP A 54 3.36 -18.37 11.56
C ASP A 54 2.86 -18.41 10.11
N TYR A 55 3.67 -18.98 9.23
CA TYR A 55 3.36 -19.05 7.80
C TYR A 55 2.08 -19.85 7.52
N GLU A 56 1.84 -20.97 8.24
CA GLU A 56 0.69 -21.84 8.02
C GLU A 56 -0.63 -21.13 8.35
N ASN A 57 -0.66 -20.34 9.43
CA ASN A 57 -1.82 -19.52 9.78
C ASN A 57 -2.08 -18.42 8.74
N LYS A 58 -1.02 -17.77 8.25
CA LYS A 58 -1.13 -16.76 7.18
C LYS A 58 -1.65 -17.38 5.91
N ARG A 59 -1.05 -18.52 5.49
CA ARG A 59 -1.46 -19.24 4.29
C ARG A 59 -2.92 -19.67 4.36
N ARG A 60 -3.34 -20.31 5.44
CA ARG A 60 -4.73 -20.71 5.62
C ARG A 60 -5.69 -19.54 5.47
N ARG A 61 -5.37 -18.39 6.07
CA ARG A 61 -6.20 -17.18 5.93
C ARG A 61 -6.26 -16.69 4.48
N MET A 62 -5.17 -16.74 3.76
CA MET A 62 -5.17 -16.38 2.33
C MET A 62 -5.95 -17.40 1.50
N ASP A 63 -5.84 -18.70 1.77
CA ASP A 63 -6.65 -19.73 1.10
C ASP A 63 -8.17 -19.47 1.31
N GLU A 64 -8.61 -19.14 2.52
CA GLU A 64 -10.01 -18.77 2.82
C GLU A 64 -10.53 -17.57 2.00
N ILE A 65 -9.65 -16.67 1.55
CA ILE A 65 -9.99 -15.49 0.75
C ILE A 65 -9.89 -15.76 -0.74
N PHE A 66 -8.79 -16.42 -1.17
CA PHE A 66 -8.48 -16.61 -2.57
C PHE A 66 -9.28 -17.75 -3.20
N ASP A 67 -9.38 -18.90 -2.53
CA ASP A 67 -9.98 -20.10 -3.15
C ASP A 67 -11.45 -19.88 -3.58
N PRO A 68 -12.33 -19.30 -2.77
CA PRO A 68 -13.71 -19.03 -3.21
C PRO A 68 -13.77 -18.03 -4.40
N ALA A 69 -12.87 -17.04 -4.41
CA ALA A 69 -12.84 -16.05 -5.49
C ALA A 69 -12.33 -16.68 -6.80
N ILE A 70 -11.34 -17.58 -6.71
CA ILE A 70 -10.82 -18.33 -7.87
C ILE A 70 -11.91 -19.26 -8.43
N GLU A 71 -12.67 -19.94 -7.57
CA GLU A 71 -13.82 -20.76 -7.99
C GLU A 71 -14.90 -19.94 -8.71
N GLU A 72 -15.05 -18.65 -8.37
CA GLU A 72 -15.92 -17.70 -9.08
C GLU A 72 -15.28 -17.16 -10.39
N GLY A 73 -14.09 -17.61 -10.76
CA GLY A 73 -13.37 -17.23 -11.98
C GLY A 73 -12.70 -15.87 -11.90
N ILE A 74 -12.27 -15.45 -10.70
CA ILE A 74 -11.50 -14.22 -10.51
C ILE A 74 -10.01 -14.55 -10.61
N GLU A 75 -9.29 -13.77 -11.41
CA GLU A 75 -7.87 -13.96 -11.67
C GLU A 75 -7.00 -12.80 -11.15
N ASP A 76 -7.58 -11.64 -10.85
CA ASP A 76 -6.86 -10.44 -10.46
C ASP A 76 -7.13 -10.08 -8.98
N PHE A 77 -6.09 -9.96 -8.17
CA PHE A 77 -6.15 -9.65 -6.74
C PHE A 77 -5.33 -8.39 -6.43
N PHE A 78 -6.00 -7.37 -5.90
CA PHE A 78 -5.41 -6.08 -5.57
C PHE A 78 -5.17 -6.01 -4.05
N ILE A 79 -3.90 -6.11 -3.64
CA ILE A 79 -3.49 -6.14 -2.22
C ILE A 79 -3.28 -4.69 -1.75
N TYR A 80 -4.35 -4.07 -1.29
CA TYR A 80 -4.34 -2.66 -0.88
C TYR A 80 -3.88 -2.51 0.57
N CYS A 81 -2.68 -3.01 0.89
CA CYS A 81 -2.10 -2.88 2.23
C CYS A 81 -0.60 -3.17 2.23
N ASN A 82 0.20 -2.19 2.69
CA ASN A 82 1.65 -2.32 2.78
C ASN A 82 2.06 -3.35 3.84
N SER A 83 1.48 -3.28 5.03
CA SER A 83 1.82 -4.19 6.12
C SER A 83 1.41 -5.63 5.86
N LEU A 84 0.27 -5.84 5.19
CA LEU A 84 -0.16 -7.17 4.74
C LEU A 84 0.81 -7.74 3.69
N SER A 85 1.20 -6.93 2.71
CA SER A 85 2.15 -7.33 1.66
C SER A 85 3.53 -7.67 2.22
N GLY A 86 3.95 -7.00 3.30
CA GLY A 86 5.20 -7.34 3.99
C GLY A 86 5.10 -8.55 4.93
N ALA A 87 3.89 -8.97 5.31
CA ALA A 87 3.67 -10.09 6.21
C ALA A 87 3.52 -11.43 5.51
N PHE A 88 3.14 -11.43 4.22
CA PHE A 88 2.91 -12.63 3.43
C PHE A 88 3.47 -12.44 2.01
N ASP A 89 4.16 -13.48 1.50
CA ASP A 89 4.74 -13.44 0.16
C ASP A 89 3.68 -13.83 -0.88
N PHE A 90 3.02 -12.82 -1.43
CA PHE A 90 1.93 -12.99 -2.37
C PHE A 90 2.36 -13.46 -3.75
N GLU A 91 3.58 -13.18 -4.20
CA GLU A 91 3.99 -13.50 -5.57
C GLU A 91 4.14 -15.00 -5.81
N PRO A 92 4.92 -15.77 -5.01
CA PRO A 92 4.98 -17.21 -5.17
C PRO A 92 3.63 -17.89 -4.86
N TYR A 93 2.85 -17.36 -3.91
CA TYR A 93 1.53 -17.86 -3.61
C TYR A 93 0.56 -17.70 -4.81
N ALA A 94 0.54 -16.53 -5.43
CA ALA A 94 -0.27 -16.28 -6.61
C ALA A 94 0.15 -17.13 -7.82
N ALA A 95 1.46 -17.32 -7.99
CA ALA A 95 2.00 -18.21 -9.04
C ALA A 95 1.53 -19.67 -8.83
N GLU A 96 1.52 -20.16 -7.59
CA GLU A 96 1.00 -21.49 -7.25
C GLU A 96 -0.51 -21.61 -7.55
N LYS A 97 -1.29 -20.56 -7.25
CA LYS A 97 -2.74 -20.53 -7.48
C LYS A 97 -3.12 -20.23 -8.94
N GLY A 98 -2.17 -19.84 -9.79
CA GLY A 98 -2.42 -19.48 -11.18
C GLY A 98 -3.16 -18.15 -11.38
N VAL A 99 -3.00 -17.21 -10.44
CA VAL A 99 -3.65 -15.89 -10.46
C VAL A 99 -2.64 -14.76 -10.46
N LYS A 100 -3.11 -13.53 -10.64
CA LYS A 100 -2.30 -12.31 -10.60
C LYS A 100 -2.54 -11.55 -9.30
N VAL A 101 -1.45 -11.05 -8.72
CA VAL A 101 -1.50 -10.15 -7.57
C VAL A 101 -0.83 -8.83 -7.91
N TYR A 102 -1.39 -7.75 -7.40
CA TYR A 102 -0.83 -6.41 -7.50
C TYR A 102 -0.59 -5.91 -6.08
N THR A 103 0.67 -5.72 -5.72
CA THR A 103 1.09 -5.40 -4.35
C THR A 103 1.95 -4.15 -4.30
N PRO A 104 1.93 -3.37 -3.20
CA PRO A 104 2.85 -2.25 -3.02
C PRO A 104 4.32 -2.66 -3.10
N LEU A 105 4.69 -3.86 -2.64
CA LEU A 105 6.09 -4.30 -2.65
C LEU A 105 6.64 -4.46 -4.07
N GLN A 106 5.82 -4.92 -5.04
CA GLN A 106 6.21 -4.95 -6.45
C GLN A 106 6.55 -3.56 -6.97
N ILE A 107 5.77 -2.56 -6.57
CA ILE A 107 6.00 -1.17 -6.98
C ILE A 107 7.30 -0.65 -6.36
N TYR A 108 7.57 -0.91 -5.08
CA TYR A 108 8.82 -0.47 -4.44
C TYR A 108 10.07 -1.07 -5.09
N ARG A 109 10.06 -2.33 -5.52
CA ARG A 109 11.15 -2.89 -6.32
C ARG A 109 11.39 -2.10 -7.61
N ASN A 110 10.33 -1.65 -8.27
CA ASN A 110 10.46 -0.81 -9.46
C ASN A 110 10.98 0.59 -9.13
N LEU A 111 10.55 1.18 -8.02
CA LEU A 111 11.04 2.48 -7.56
C LEU A 111 12.52 2.44 -7.17
N GLY A 112 13.01 1.33 -6.59
CA GLY A 112 14.43 1.14 -6.30
C GLY A 112 15.33 1.30 -7.53
N LYS A 113 14.85 0.92 -8.72
CA LYS A 113 15.58 1.12 -9.99
C LYS A 113 15.59 2.57 -10.48
N ARG A 114 14.67 3.40 -10.00
CA ARG A 114 14.42 4.76 -10.50
C ARG A 114 15.08 5.84 -9.67
N PHE A 115 15.28 5.57 -8.37
CA PHE A 115 15.77 6.57 -7.42
C PHE A 115 16.98 6.06 -6.65
N SER A 116 17.83 6.99 -6.22
CA SER A 116 19.01 6.70 -5.40
C SER A 116 18.81 7.11 -3.95
N ARG A 117 17.91 8.07 -3.67
CA ARG A 117 17.61 8.53 -2.32
C ARG A 117 16.13 8.85 -2.17
N VAL A 118 15.47 8.16 -1.24
CA VAL A 118 14.01 8.24 -1.05
C VAL A 118 13.62 8.56 0.39
N GLY A 119 12.57 9.35 0.55
CA GLY A 119 11.86 9.52 1.80
C GLY A 119 10.67 8.56 1.86
N VAL A 120 10.45 7.90 2.99
CA VAL A 120 9.33 6.98 3.21
C VAL A 120 8.60 7.35 4.47
N ILE A 121 7.29 7.60 4.38
CA ILE A 121 6.42 7.68 5.54
C ILE A 121 5.47 6.49 5.54
N ALA A 122 5.42 5.74 6.65
CA ALA A 122 4.66 4.49 6.77
C ALA A 122 3.86 4.43 8.07
N ALA A 123 2.95 3.45 8.19
CA ALA A 123 2.13 3.27 9.39
C ALA A 123 2.97 2.94 10.64
N ASN A 124 4.02 2.15 10.50
CA ASN A 124 4.91 1.75 11.58
C ASN A 124 6.32 1.39 11.07
N ASN A 125 7.25 1.17 11.97
CA ASN A 125 8.64 0.88 11.62
C ASN A 125 8.83 -0.44 10.89
N LEU A 126 7.99 -1.45 11.13
CA LEU A 126 8.04 -2.72 10.39
C LEU A 126 7.64 -2.50 8.92
N SER A 127 6.62 -1.70 8.67
CA SER A 127 6.22 -1.31 7.31
C SER A 127 7.33 -0.52 6.61
N THR A 128 7.98 0.42 7.31
CA THR A 128 9.13 1.15 6.78
C THR A 128 10.27 0.20 6.40
N TYR A 129 10.61 -0.74 7.28
CA TYR A 129 11.64 -1.75 7.02
C TYR A 129 11.31 -2.62 5.78
N ASN A 130 10.05 -3.08 5.65
CA ASN A 130 9.65 -3.90 4.51
C ASN A 130 9.71 -3.12 3.18
N ILE A 131 9.39 -1.82 3.21
CA ILE A 131 9.54 -0.93 2.04
C ILE A 131 11.00 -0.75 1.68
N GLU A 132 11.86 -0.43 2.66
CA GLU A 132 13.30 -0.30 2.46
C GLU A 132 13.89 -1.59 1.88
N LYS A 133 13.56 -2.74 2.45
CA LYS A 133 14.00 -4.04 1.96
C LYS A 133 13.60 -4.26 0.49
N ALA A 134 12.34 -3.96 0.13
CA ALA A 134 11.87 -4.11 -1.25
C ALA A 134 12.59 -3.17 -2.24
N LEU A 135 12.90 -1.94 -1.83
CA LEU A 135 13.70 -0.99 -2.61
C LEU A 135 15.13 -1.54 -2.83
N MET A 136 15.75 -2.07 -1.77
CA MET A 136 17.11 -2.60 -1.79
C MET A 136 17.25 -3.90 -2.60
N GLU A 137 16.20 -4.67 -2.79
CA GLU A 137 16.22 -5.87 -3.65
C GLU A 137 16.65 -5.55 -5.10
N THR A 138 16.40 -4.33 -5.57
CA THR A 138 16.74 -3.90 -6.93
C THR A 138 17.80 -2.80 -7.00
N ASN A 139 18.09 -2.15 -5.88
CA ASN A 139 19.15 -1.15 -5.73
C ASN A 139 19.76 -1.26 -4.32
N PRO A 140 20.77 -2.11 -4.12
CA PRO A 140 21.40 -2.28 -2.81
C PRO A 140 22.04 -1.01 -2.23
N ASP A 141 22.34 -0.04 -3.09
CA ASP A 141 22.98 1.24 -2.71
C ASP A 141 21.98 2.38 -2.47
N ILE A 142 20.66 2.09 -2.54
CA ILE A 142 19.65 3.11 -2.31
C ILE A 142 19.69 3.63 -0.88
N TYR A 143 19.56 4.93 -0.73
CA TYR A 143 19.50 5.57 0.58
C TYR A 143 18.07 5.84 0.97
N VAL A 144 17.60 5.22 2.05
CA VAL A 144 16.21 5.34 2.52
C VAL A 144 16.15 6.11 3.84
N ILE A 145 15.36 7.17 3.88
CA ILE A 145 15.03 7.90 5.10
C ILE A 145 13.56 7.62 5.42
N GLY A 146 13.32 6.80 6.43
CA GLY A 146 11.98 6.33 6.76
C GLY A 146 11.46 6.85 8.10
N SER A 147 10.14 7.04 8.20
CA SER A 147 9.40 7.30 9.43
C SER A 147 8.16 6.44 9.50
N GLY A 148 8.07 5.59 10.53
CA GLY A 148 6.86 4.84 10.88
C GLY A 148 6.09 5.57 11.98
N ASN A 149 4.85 6.01 11.71
CA ASN A 149 4.06 6.79 12.67
C ASN A 149 2.59 6.36 12.67
N MET A 150 2.22 5.50 13.62
CA MET A 150 0.85 5.01 13.79
C MET A 150 -0.14 6.13 14.18
N ALA A 151 0.33 7.21 14.82
CA ALA A 151 -0.54 8.32 15.18
C ALA A 151 -1.21 8.98 13.95
N ILE A 152 -0.55 8.94 12.79
CA ILE A 152 -1.14 9.43 11.53
C ILE A 152 -2.36 8.56 11.16
N VAL A 153 -2.22 7.25 11.21
CA VAL A 153 -3.31 6.30 10.90
C VAL A 153 -4.48 6.52 11.85
N SER A 154 -4.21 6.57 13.16
CA SER A 154 -5.25 6.78 14.18
C SER A 154 -5.97 8.12 13.99
N ALA A 155 -5.25 9.17 13.61
CA ALA A 155 -5.83 10.50 13.37
C ALA A 155 -6.73 10.50 12.12
N ILE A 156 -6.33 9.79 11.05
CA ILE A 156 -7.14 9.62 9.84
C ILE A 156 -8.43 8.84 10.16
N GLU A 157 -8.32 7.73 10.88
CA GLU A 157 -9.47 6.91 11.28
C GLU A 157 -10.43 7.67 12.23
N ALA A 158 -9.89 8.60 13.03
CA ALA A 158 -10.70 9.51 13.85
C ALA A 158 -11.34 10.65 13.05
N GLY A 159 -11.05 10.77 11.74
CA GLY A 159 -11.63 11.79 10.85
C GLY A 159 -11.09 13.19 11.08
N LEU A 160 -9.86 13.34 11.60
CA LEU A 160 -9.23 14.65 11.76
C LEU A 160 -8.96 15.28 10.38
N PRO A 161 -9.03 16.62 10.25
CA PRO A 161 -8.68 17.31 9.01
C PRO A 161 -7.23 17.05 8.58
N PRO A 162 -6.95 16.87 7.27
CA PRO A 162 -5.60 16.60 6.77
C PRO A 162 -4.55 17.62 7.21
N GLU A 163 -4.89 18.91 7.24
CA GLU A 163 -4.01 20.00 7.66
C GLU A 163 -3.58 19.83 9.12
N GLU A 164 -4.51 19.45 9.97
CA GLU A 164 -4.25 19.23 11.40
C GLU A 164 -3.33 18.01 11.61
N ILE A 165 -3.55 16.94 10.86
CA ILE A 165 -2.73 15.72 10.92
C ILE A 165 -1.30 16.02 10.45
N VAL A 166 -1.16 16.69 9.31
CA VAL A 166 0.14 17.04 8.74
C VAL A 166 0.98 17.87 9.70
N GLU A 167 0.35 18.79 10.42
CA GLU A 167 1.03 19.63 11.41
C GLU A 167 1.33 18.88 12.71
N LYS A 168 0.29 18.30 13.34
CA LYS A 168 0.39 17.72 14.70
C LYS A 168 1.12 16.38 14.75
N CYS A 169 1.06 15.58 13.67
CA CYS A 169 1.75 14.30 13.61
C CYS A 169 3.17 14.39 13.01
N GLY A 170 3.69 15.60 12.81
CA GLY A 170 5.07 15.83 12.39
C GLY A 170 5.36 15.55 10.90
N VAL A 171 4.33 15.36 10.06
CA VAL A 171 4.50 15.09 8.63
C VAL A 171 5.22 16.25 7.94
N ALA A 172 4.84 17.49 8.21
CA ALA A 172 5.49 18.69 7.64
C ALA A 172 6.98 18.79 8.04
N HIS A 173 7.34 18.40 9.25
CA HIS A 173 8.73 18.37 9.70
C HIS A 173 9.53 17.26 9.02
N PHE A 174 8.92 16.10 8.84
CA PHE A 174 9.55 14.98 8.14
C PHE A 174 9.80 15.33 6.66
N ILE A 175 8.84 15.97 5.97
CA ILE A 175 9.01 16.44 4.59
C ILE A 175 10.23 17.38 4.48
N LYS A 176 10.31 18.41 5.32
CA LYS A 176 11.46 19.32 5.34
C LYS A 176 12.79 18.61 5.60
N TYR A 177 12.76 17.60 6.47
CA TYR A 177 13.95 16.83 6.79
C TYR A 177 14.45 16.01 5.59
N ILE A 178 13.58 15.27 4.91
CA ILE A 178 13.96 14.47 3.75
C ILE A 178 14.40 15.33 2.57
N GLU A 179 13.79 16.51 2.37
CA GLU A 179 14.22 17.47 1.36
C GLU A 179 15.61 18.00 1.66
N ALA A 180 15.88 18.39 2.91
CA ALA A 180 17.19 18.83 3.35
C ALA A 180 18.27 17.74 3.21
N CYS A 181 17.90 16.47 3.32
CA CYS A 181 18.77 15.33 3.08
C CYS A 181 18.95 14.99 1.59
N GLY A 182 18.28 15.71 0.68
CA GLY A 182 18.38 15.52 -0.77
C GLY A 182 17.65 14.27 -1.27
N CYS A 183 16.52 13.89 -0.63
CA CYS A 183 15.66 12.86 -1.20
C CYS A 183 15.05 13.34 -2.52
N GLU A 184 14.92 12.41 -3.46
CA GLU A 184 14.42 12.66 -4.83
C GLU A 184 12.89 12.49 -4.90
N VAL A 185 12.31 11.80 -3.91
CA VAL A 185 10.89 11.43 -3.87
C VAL A 185 10.44 11.15 -2.44
N LEU A 186 9.15 11.44 -2.14
CA LEU A 186 8.45 10.96 -0.95
C LEU A 186 7.51 9.82 -1.32
N ILE A 187 7.63 8.69 -0.66
CA ILE A 187 6.75 7.52 -0.81
C ILE A 187 5.73 7.50 0.34
N LEU A 188 4.44 7.45 -0.02
CA LEU A 188 3.34 7.23 0.92
C LEU A 188 3.18 5.72 1.18
N GLY A 189 3.87 5.22 2.19
CA GLY A 189 3.96 3.79 2.51
C GLY A 189 2.80 3.26 3.36
N CYS A 190 1.63 3.87 3.28
CA CYS A 190 0.41 3.41 3.94
C CYS A 190 -0.82 3.79 3.12
N THR A 191 -1.76 2.87 3.00
CA THR A 191 -3.01 3.03 2.24
C THR A 191 -3.98 4.08 2.80
N HIS A 192 -3.79 4.51 4.04
CA HIS A 192 -4.51 5.64 4.61
C HIS A 192 -3.97 7.01 4.13
N PHE A 193 -2.70 7.08 3.75
CA PHE A 193 -2.02 8.37 3.55
C PHE A 193 -2.43 9.14 2.29
N PRO A 194 -3.04 8.55 1.24
CA PRO A 194 -3.69 9.32 0.18
C PRO A 194 -4.71 10.34 0.69
N TYR A 195 -5.28 10.12 1.90
CA TYR A 195 -6.12 11.11 2.58
C TYR A 195 -5.42 12.46 2.82
N LEU A 196 -4.10 12.44 2.97
CA LEU A 196 -3.27 13.63 3.20
C LEU A 196 -2.72 14.25 1.90
N ARG A 197 -2.94 13.58 0.75
CA ARG A 197 -2.26 13.86 -0.49
C ARG A 197 -2.32 15.34 -0.91
N GLU A 198 -3.49 15.95 -0.89
CA GLU A 198 -3.66 17.33 -1.32
C GLU A 198 -2.89 18.34 -0.46
N VAL A 199 -2.76 18.08 0.84
CA VAL A 199 -2.00 18.94 1.77
C VAL A 199 -0.51 18.69 1.61
N VAL A 200 -0.11 17.43 1.48
CA VAL A 200 1.30 17.04 1.26
C VAL A 200 1.82 17.63 -0.05
N ASP A 201 1.08 17.54 -1.14
CA ASP A 201 1.48 18.08 -2.44
C ASP A 201 1.67 19.62 -2.43
N LYS A 202 1.01 20.34 -1.51
CA LYS A 202 1.18 21.80 -1.36
C LYS A 202 2.48 22.20 -0.64
N ILE A 203 3.02 21.31 0.20
CA ILE A 203 4.16 21.61 1.07
C ILE A 203 5.43 20.83 0.72
N CYS A 204 5.32 19.78 -0.08
CA CYS A 204 6.42 18.94 -0.52
C CYS A 204 6.92 19.42 -1.89
N SER A 205 8.21 19.78 -2.00
CA SER A 205 8.80 20.25 -3.24
C SER A 205 9.30 19.12 -4.16
N ILE A 206 9.40 17.91 -3.62
CA ILE A 206 9.78 16.70 -4.37
C ILE A 206 8.54 15.89 -4.76
N PRO A 207 8.60 15.06 -5.81
CA PRO A 207 7.50 14.18 -6.21
C PRO A 207 6.99 13.32 -5.05
N VAL A 208 5.67 13.16 -4.96
CA VAL A 208 5.02 12.28 -3.98
C VAL A 208 4.43 11.09 -4.71
N ILE A 209 4.78 9.88 -4.31
CA ILE A 209 4.30 8.63 -4.92
C ILE A 209 3.39 7.88 -3.96
N ASP A 210 2.20 7.56 -4.45
CA ASP A 210 1.31 6.54 -3.88
C ASP A 210 1.49 5.25 -4.70
N PRO A 211 1.92 4.14 -4.10
CA PRO A 211 2.10 2.88 -4.83
C PRO A 211 0.81 2.37 -5.48
N ALA A 212 -0.35 2.72 -4.94
CA ALA A 212 -1.63 2.29 -5.51
C ALA A 212 -1.85 2.78 -6.95
N ASP A 213 -1.34 3.95 -7.31
CA ASP A 213 -1.44 4.49 -8.67
C ASP A 213 -0.66 3.63 -9.69
N GLU A 214 0.52 3.18 -9.33
CA GLU A 214 1.31 2.28 -10.18
C GLU A 214 0.74 0.84 -10.18
N MET A 215 0.18 0.37 -9.05
CA MET A 215 -0.54 -0.91 -8.99
C MET A 215 -1.76 -0.92 -9.92
N PHE A 216 -2.55 0.16 -9.91
CA PHE A 216 -3.70 0.31 -10.80
C PHE A 216 -3.27 0.30 -12.27
N SER A 217 -2.21 1.03 -12.61
CA SER A 217 -1.65 1.04 -13.96
C SER A 217 -1.16 -0.34 -14.38
N ALA A 218 -0.51 -1.08 -13.49
CA ALA A 218 -0.05 -2.45 -13.77
C ALA A 218 -1.23 -3.41 -14.01
N MET A 219 -2.32 -3.27 -13.23
CA MET A 219 -3.52 -4.11 -13.37
C MET A 219 -4.29 -3.82 -14.67
N THR A 220 -4.38 -2.56 -15.05
CA THR A 220 -5.22 -2.12 -16.18
C THR A 220 -4.48 -2.01 -17.49
N GLY A 221 -3.14 -2.05 -17.47
CA GLY A 221 -2.29 -1.81 -18.63
C GLY A 221 -2.22 -0.34 -19.08
N LEU A 222 -2.75 0.58 -18.27
CA LEU A 222 -2.61 2.03 -18.50
C LEU A 222 -1.16 2.47 -18.27
N ARG A 223 -0.68 3.39 -19.09
CA ARG A 223 0.66 4.00 -18.98
C ARG A 223 0.56 5.47 -18.66
#